data_ce1562417058609b18da5d8867e40089
#
_entry.id   ce1562417058609b18da5d8867e40089
#
_cell.length_a   1.000
_cell.length_b   1.000
_cell.length_c   1.000
_cell.angle_alpha   90.00
_cell.angle_beta   90.00
_cell.angle_gamma   90.00
#
_symmetry.space_group_name_H-M   'P 1'
#
loop_
_entity.id
_entity.type
_entity.pdbx_description
1 polymer ?
#
loop_
_entity_poly.entity_id
_entity_poly.type
_entity_poly.pdbx_seq_one_letter_code
_entity_poly.pdbx_strand_id
1 'polypeptide(L)' 'LEKVSTDELKKLLTQLVKKEDYESAAKVRDELSKRGEVEED' A
#
# COMPACT_ATOMS: atom_id res chain seq x y z
N LEU A 1 4.40 -9.99 -3.56
CA LEU A 1 4.60 -8.55 -3.43
C LEU A 1 6.04 -8.14 -3.48
N GLU A 2 6.95 -9.09 -3.33
CA GLU A 2 8.36 -8.74 -3.32
C GLU A 2 8.79 -8.09 -4.61
N LYS A 3 8.16 -8.49 -5.69
CA LYS A 3 8.55 -7.98 -6.99
C LYS A 3 7.82 -6.74 -7.39
N VAL A 4 6.91 -6.30 -6.54
CA VAL A 4 6.14 -5.10 -6.83
C VAL A 4 6.91 -3.91 -6.29
N SER A 5 7.08 -2.90 -7.11
CA SER A 5 7.80 -1.73 -6.66
C SER A 5 6.97 -0.93 -5.68
N THR A 6 7.64 -0.04 -4.95
CA THR A 6 6.95 0.79 -3.98
C THR A 6 5.91 1.66 -4.66
N ASP A 7 6.24 2.19 -5.83
CA ASP A 7 5.27 3.02 -6.54
C ASP A 7 4.02 2.22 -6.89
N GLU A 8 4.22 0.97 -7.29
CA GLU A 8 3.08 0.11 -7.60
C GLU A 8 2.21 -0.10 -6.39
N LEU A 9 2.84 -0.32 -5.25
CA LEU A 9 2.08 -0.53 -4.02
C LEU A 9 1.28 0.71 -3.66
N LYS A 10 1.86 1.88 -3.84
CA LYS A 10 1.16 3.11 -3.52
C LYS A 10 -0.04 3.30 -4.43
N LYS A 11 0.11 2.97 -5.70
CA LYS A 11 -1.00 3.08 -6.62
C LYS A 11 -2.11 2.11 -6.24
N LEU A 12 -1.71 0.89 -5.90
CA LEU A 12 -2.68 -0.11 -5.51
C LEU A 12 -3.43 0.34 -4.26
N LEU A 13 -2.70 0.90 -3.31
CA LEU A 13 -3.31 1.38 -2.08
C LEU A 13 -4.38 2.41 -2.40
N THR A 14 -4.08 3.35 -3.28
CA THR A 14 -5.04 4.37 -3.66
C THR A 14 -6.28 3.75 -4.28
N GLN A 15 -6.08 2.78 -5.15
CA GLN A 15 -7.21 2.14 -5.80
C GLN A 15 -8.08 1.38 -4.81
N LEU A 16 -7.44 0.71 -3.86
CA LEU A 16 -8.19 -0.03 -2.86
C LEU A 16 -9.03 0.89 -1.99
N VAL A 17 -8.47 2.03 -1.65
CA VAL A 17 -9.20 3.00 -0.86
C VAL A 17 -10.40 3.52 -1.64
N LYS A 18 -10.22 3.75 -2.93
CA LYS A 18 -11.32 4.22 -3.75
C LYS A 18 -12.43 3.19 -3.82
N LYS A 19 -12.06 1.92 -3.78
CA LYS A 19 -13.05 0.84 -3.78
C LYS A 19 -13.58 0.56 -2.38
N GLU A 20 -13.08 1.28 -1.41
CA GLU A 20 -13.47 1.09 -0.01
C GLU A 20 -13.08 -0.30 0.47
N ASP A 21 -12.04 -0.85 -0.13
CA ASP A 21 -11.52 -2.16 0.26
C ASP A 21 -10.43 -1.93 1.30
N TYR A 22 -10.85 -1.54 2.48
CA TYR A 22 -9.89 -1.10 3.49
C TYR A 22 -9.07 -2.24 4.04
N GLU A 23 -9.60 -3.45 4.04
CA GLU A 23 -8.84 -4.58 4.53
C GLU A 23 -7.61 -4.82 3.66
N SER A 24 -7.82 -4.81 2.35
CA SER A 24 -6.69 -4.99 1.46
C SER A 24 -5.77 -3.80 1.51
N ALA A 25 -6.35 -2.61 1.61
CA ALA A 25 -5.54 -1.40 1.70
C ALA A 25 -4.62 -1.45 2.90
N ALA A 26 -5.12 -1.96 4.02
CA ALA A 26 -4.30 -2.07 5.21
C ALA A 26 -3.13 -3.01 4.98
N LYS A 27 -3.35 -4.08 4.25
CA LYS A 27 -2.27 -5.02 3.98
C LYS A 27 -1.20 -4.39 3.10
N VAL A 28 -1.62 -3.63 2.11
CA VAL A 28 -0.67 -2.96 1.25
C VAL A 28 0.12 -1.93 2.05
N ARG A 29 -0.57 -1.20 2.90
CA ARG A 29 0.09 -0.21 3.73
C ARG A 29 1.09 -0.87 4.65
N ASP A 30 0.74 -2.01 5.20
CA ASP A 30 1.64 -2.73 6.09
C ASP A 30 2.91 -3.13 5.34
N GLU A 31 2.75 -3.54 4.10
CA GLU A 31 3.89 -3.90 3.29
C GLU A 31 4.80 -2.70 3.07
N LEU A 32 4.21 -1.55 2.79
CA LEU A 32 4.99 -0.33 2.62
C LEU A 32 5.73 0.02 3.89
N SER A 33 5.07 -0.16 5.02
CA SER A 33 5.70 0.14 6.30
C SER A 33 6.92 -0.75 6.52
N LYS A 34 6.81 -2.01 6.16
CA LYS A 34 7.92 -2.92 6.33
C LYS A 34 9.10 -2.51 5.49
N ARG A 35 8.85 -1.88 4.37
CA ARG A 35 9.92 -1.43 3.50
C ARG A 35 10.50 -0.11 3.94
N GLY A 36 9.89 0.52 4.93
CA GLY A 36 10.36 1.81 5.39
C GLY A 36 10.00 2.94 4.44
N GLU A 37 8.99 2.73 3.62
CA GLU A 37 8.60 3.73 2.63
C GLU A 37 7.35 4.47 3.02
N VAL A 38 6.86 4.23 4.21
CA VAL A 38 5.65 4.88 4.66
C VAL A 38 5.89 6.35 4.88
N GLU A 39 4.96 7.16 4.41
CA GLU A 39 5.03 8.57 4.66
C GLU A 39 4.22 8.88 5.87
N GLU A 40 4.88 9.30 6.88
CA GLU A 40 4.20 9.63 8.10
C GLU A 40 3.75 11.06 8.05
N ASP A 41 2.64 11.27 8.61
CA ASP A 41 2.22 12.67 8.65
C ASP A 41 2.37 13.25 9.96
#